data_b2edce04431ebcfc164fc84ecf254b3a
#
_entry.id   b2edce04431ebcfc164fc84ecf254b3a
#
_cell.length_a   1.000
_cell.length_b   1.000
_cell.length_c   1.000
_cell.angle_alpha   90.00
_cell.angle_beta   90.00
_cell.angle_gamma   90.00
#
_symmetry.space_group_name_H-M   'P 1'
#
loop_
_entity.id
_entity.type
_entity.pdbx_description
1 polymer ?
#
loop_
_entity_poly.entity_id
_entity_poly.type
_entity_poly.pdbx_seq_one_letter_code
_entity_poly.pdbx_strand_id
1 'polypeptide(L)'
;IFMTIGVIMGFPPIAVAVLTGYISSVEPCFADMGYDLKTGWIIRGKGENTEHEVYGRKQQVLIEMLGAVIGIIVVILFADMTLNDGLIPATSTVFATTAQMGSNVALLKELAIWAIPGAIIQAIGRKYMFGVLLATGLLINNPIYGIGVIIAVIMRKIIGDEFMDCRDAGLIAGDGLFSFFSSLIKMLV
;
A
#
# COMPACT_ATOMS: atom_id res chain seq x y z
N ILE A 1 14.68 -1.60 9.26
CA ILE A 1 15.17 -2.18 10.52
C ILE A 1 15.25 -3.69 10.41
N PHE A 2 14.16 -4.44 10.19
CA PHE A 2 14.17 -5.91 10.18
C PHE A 2 14.99 -6.49 9.04
N MET A 3 14.95 -5.90 7.86
CA MET A 3 15.82 -6.28 6.74
C MET A 3 17.28 -6.12 7.10
N THR A 4 17.66 -5.00 7.72
CA THR A 4 19.04 -4.75 8.18
C THR A 4 19.48 -5.78 9.22
N ILE A 5 18.62 -6.09 10.18
CA ILE A 5 18.89 -7.11 11.20
C ILE A 5 19.10 -8.50 10.54
N GLY A 6 18.21 -8.88 9.62
CA GLY A 6 18.30 -10.16 8.92
C GLY A 6 19.60 -10.31 8.10
N VAL A 7 20.00 -9.23 7.42
CA VAL A 7 21.27 -9.19 6.68
C VAL A 7 22.48 -9.32 7.63
N ILE A 8 22.49 -8.59 8.76
CA ILE A 8 23.57 -8.65 9.75
C ILE A 8 23.65 -10.05 10.38
N MET A 9 22.51 -10.69 10.62
CA MET A 9 22.43 -12.05 11.15
C MET A 9 22.82 -13.14 10.13
N GLY A 10 23.08 -12.76 8.88
CA GLY A 10 23.46 -13.67 7.82
C GLY A 10 22.32 -14.55 7.29
N PHE A 11 21.07 -14.11 7.40
CA PHE A 11 19.95 -14.85 6.83
C PHE A 11 20.03 -14.86 5.29
N PRO A 12 19.59 -15.95 4.64
CA PRO A 12 19.51 -16.01 3.19
C PRO A 12 18.65 -14.86 2.62
N PRO A 13 18.99 -14.28 1.46
CA PRO A 13 18.25 -13.15 0.88
C PRO A 13 16.74 -13.38 0.75
N ILE A 14 16.33 -14.60 0.39
CA ILE A 14 14.91 -14.97 0.29
C ILE A 14 14.22 -14.88 1.67
N ALA A 15 14.85 -15.39 2.72
CA ALA A 15 14.28 -15.32 4.07
C ALA A 15 14.17 -13.87 4.54
N VAL A 16 15.16 -13.03 4.24
CA VAL A 16 15.13 -11.59 4.55
C VAL A 16 14.01 -10.90 3.78
N ALA A 17 13.82 -11.20 2.50
CA ALA A 17 12.76 -10.64 1.68
C ALA A 17 11.36 -11.04 2.19
N VAL A 18 11.15 -12.32 2.50
CA VAL A 18 9.88 -12.83 3.04
C VAL A 18 9.57 -12.21 4.41
N LEU A 19 10.54 -12.17 5.31
CA LEU A 19 10.39 -11.57 6.64
C LEU A 19 10.05 -10.07 6.53
N THR A 20 10.76 -9.35 5.67
CA THR A 20 10.53 -7.92 5.46
C THR A 20 9.16 -7.67 4.84
N GLY A 21 8.76 -8.45 3.84
CA GLY A 21 7.45 -8.38 3.22
C GLY A 21 6.32 -8.63 4.22
N TYR A 22 6.46 -9.67 5.04
CA TYR A 22 5.50 -9.98 6.11
C TYR A 22 5.34 -8.82 7.09
N ILE A 23 6.44 -8.29 7.62
CA ILE A 23 6.40 -7.19 8.59
C ILE A 23 5.83 -5.92 7.95
N SER A 24 6.20 -5.62 6.70
CA SER A 24 5.69 -4.45 5.97
C SER A 24 4.19 -4.55 5.64
N SER A 25 3.61 -5.74 5.61
CA SER A 25 2.16 -5.92 5.41
C SER A 25 1.36 -5.80 6.71
N VAL A 26 1.99 -6.05 7.86
CA VAL A 26 1.32 -5.96 9.17
C VAL A 26 0.96 -4.52 9.52
N GLU A 27 1.84 -3.56 9.21
CA GLU A 27 1.61 -2.15 9.54
C GLU A 27 0.37 -1.56 8.85
N PRO A 28 0.23 -1.62 7.51
CA PRO A 28 -0.98 -1.13 6.85
C PRO A 28 -2.23 -1.89 7.26
N CYS A 29 -2.17 -3.20 7.41
CA CYS A 29 -3.29 -4.00 7.88
C CYS A 29 -3.79 -3.54 9.26
N PHE A 30 -2.88 -3.27 10.20
CA PHE A 30 -3.22 -2.75 11.52
C PHE A 30 -3.81 -1.34 11.44
N ALA A 31 -3.23 -0.46 10.60
CA ALA A 31 -3.69 0.91 10.44
C ALA A 31 -5.08 0.94 9.80
N ASP A 32 -5.31 0.19 8.73
CA ASP A 32 -6.58 0.14 8.02
C ASP A 32 -7.70 -0.37 8.93
N MET A 33 -7.47 -1.49 9.62
CA MET A 33 -8.43 -2.00 10.63
C MET A 33 -8.71 -0.95 11.71
N GLY A 34 -7.70 -0.23 12.16
CA GLY A 34 -7.87 0.84 13.15
C GLY A 34 -8.73 2.00 12.65
N TYR A 35 -8.55 2.41 11.40
CA TYR A 35 -9.36 3.45 10.75
C TYR A 35 -10.79 2.98 10.52
N ASP A 36 -10.99 1.76 10.06
CA ASP A 36 -12.31 1.20 9.81
C ASP A 36 -13.11 1.07 11.10
N LEU A 37 -12.51 0.54 12.16
CA LEU A 37 -13.12 0.45 13.48
C LEU A 37 -13.45 1.84 14.04
N LYS A 38 -12.58 2.84 13.81
CA LYS A 38 -12.83 4.21 14.22
C LYS A 38 -14.00 4.84 13.46
N THR A 39 -14.07 4.62 12.16
CA THR A 39 -15.16 5.07 11.31
C THR A 39 -16.47 4.46 11.78
N GLY A 40 -16.49 3.15 12.00
CA GLY A 40 -17.65 2.46 12.55
C GLY A 40 -18.08 3.00 13.91
N TRP A 41 -17.13 3.29 14.81
CA TRP A 41 -17.43 3.91 16.10
C TRP A 41 -18.09 5.28 15.97
N ILE A 42 -17.63 6.11 15.03
CA ILE A 42 -18.22 7.45 14.77
C ILE A 42 -19.64 7.29 14.26
N ILE A 43 -19.89 6.41 13.29
CA ILE A 43 -21.20 6.18 12.68
C ILE A 43 -22.19 5.63 13.70
N ARG A 44 -21.76 4.77 14.62
CA ARG A 44 -22.60 4.18 15.68
C ARG A 44 -22.86 5.10 16.87
N GLY A 45 -22.53 6.39 16.77
CA GLY A 45 -22.82 7.38 17.82
C GLY A 45 -21.74 7.47 18.89
N LYS A 46 -20.48 7.24 18.54
CA LYS A 46 -19.29 7.45 19.37
C LYS A 46 -19.33 6.75 20.75
N GLY A 47 -20.06 5.65 20.82
CA GLY A 47 -20.15 4.85 22.05
C GLY A 47 -21.23 5.26 23.02
N GLU A 48 -22.17 6.13 22.63
CA GLU A 48 -23.35 6.51 23.47
C GLU A 48 -24.14 5.29 23.92
N ASN A 49 -24.31 4.32 23.01
CA ASN A 49 -24.90 3.02 23.34
C ASN A 49 -23.79 1.93 23.31
N THR A 50 -23.32 1.54 24.49
CA THR A 50 -22.22 0.59 24.63
C THR A 50 -22.56 -0.80 24.04
N GLU A 51 -23.78 -1.27 24.21
CA GLU A 51 -24.20 -2.57 23.71
C GLU A 51 -24.20 -2.59 22.17
N HIS A 52 -24.78 -1.56 21.56
CA HIS A 52 -24.79 -1.39 20.11
C HIS A 52 -23.36 -1.26 19.55
N GLU A 53 -22.50 -0.51 20.23
CA GLU A 53 -21.09 -0.36 19.83
C GLU A 53 -20.32 -1.67 19.89
N VAL A 54 -20.43 -2.42 20.97
CA VAL A 54 -19.75 -3.72 21.13
C VAL A 54 -20.23 -4.72 20.09
N TYR A 55 -21.55 -4.79 19.85
CA TYR A 55 -22.10 -5.66 18.82
C TYR A 55 -21.62 -5.26 17.42
N GLY A 56 -21.76 -3.99 17.05
CA GLY A 56 -21.37 -3.48 15.74
C GLY A 56 -19.88 -3.67 15.46
N ARG A 57 -19.02 -3.41 16.45
CA ARG A 57 -17.58 -3.63 16.34
C ARG A 57 -17.23 -5.11 16.10
N LYS A 58 -17.88 -6.04 16.81
CA LYS A 58 -17.68 -7.48 16.57
C LYS A 58 -18.06 -7.89 15.16
N GLN A 59 -19.18 -7.37 14.65
CA GLN A 59 -19.61 -7.65 13.27
C GLN A 59 -18.62 -7.08 12.26
N GLN A 60 -18.12 -5.88 12.48
CA GLN A 60 -17.14 -5.22 11.62
C GLN A 60 -15.85 -6.04 11.55
N VAL A 61 -15.27 -6.43 12.68
CA VAL A 61 -14.07 -7.28 12.71
C VAL A 61 -14.31 -8.60 12.00
N LEU A 62 -15.48 -9.23 12.18
CA LEU A 62 -15.80 -10.48 11.52
C LEU A 62 -15.84 -10.33 9.99
N ILE A 63 -16.43 -9.26 9.49
CA ILE A 63 -16.47 -8.96 8.04
C ILE A 63 -15.07 -8.65 7.50
N GLU A 64 -14.25 -7.91 8.21
CA GLU A 64 -12.86 -7.64 7.83
C GLU A 64 -12.03 -8.95 7.74
N MET A 65 -12.18 -9.84 8.73
CA MET A 65 -11.54 -11.16 8.68
C MET A 65 -12.02 -12.01 7.50
N LEU A 66 -13.31 -11.96 7.20
CA LEU A 66 -13.88 -12.66 6.04
C LEU A 66 -13.33 -12.08 4.73
N GLY A 67 -13.21 -10.76 4.64
CA GLY A 67 -12.54 -10.07 3.53
C GLY A 67 -11.09 -10.52 3.35
N ALA A 68 -10.34 -10.65 4.45
CA ALA A 68 -8.96 -11.14 4.42
C ALA A 68 -8.89 -12.58 3.87
N VAL A 69 -9.80 -13.47 4.29
CA VAL A 69 -9.86 -14.85 3.75
C VAL A 69 -10.15 -14.86 2.26
N ILE A 70 -11.12 -14.05 1.80
CA ILE A 70 -11.41 -13.90 0.37
C ILE A 70 -10.17 -13.38 -0.38
N GLY A 71 -9.49 -12.37 0.18
CA GLY A 71 -8.25 -11.83 -0.39
C GLY A 71 -7.17 -12.91 -0.56
N ILE A 72 -6.97 -13.77 0.44
CA ILE A 72 -6.02 -14.89 0.35
C ILE A 72 -6.41 -15.84 -0.80
N ILE A 73 -7.66 -16.19 -0.94
CA ILE A 73 -8.14 -17.06 -2.02
C ILE A 73 -7.86 -16.41 -3.39
N VAL A 74 -8.18 -15.12 -3.54
CA VAL A 74 -7.91 -14.37 -4.78
C VAL A 74 -6.42 -14.35 -5.10
N VAL A 75 -5.56 -14.09 -4.11
CA VAL A 75 -4.11 -14.10 -4.30
C VAL A 75 -3.62 -15.48 -4.75
N ILE A 76 -4.08 -16.56 -4.12
CA ILE A 76 -3.67 -17.93 -4.51
C ILE A 76 -4.08 -18.24 -5.95
N LEU A 77 -5.25 -17.79 -6.38
CA LEU A 77 -5.75 -18.06 -7.73
C LEU A 77 -5.07 -17.22 -8.83
N PHE A 78 -4.71 -15.98 -8.52
CA PHE A 78 -4.27 -15.01 -9.52
C PHE A 78 -2.82 -14.55 -9.38
N ALA A 79 -2.08 -14.96 -8.35
CA ALA A 79 -0.72 -14.48 -8.10
C ALA A 79 0.22 -14.76 -9.28
N ASP A 80 0.23 -15.99 -9.79
CA ASP A 80 1.12 -16.38 -10.89
C ASP A 80 0.88 -15.55 -12.15
N MET A 81 -0.39 -15.31 -12.48
CA MET A 81 -0.76 -14.50 -13.63
C MET A 81 -0.36 -13.03 -13.45
N THR A 82 -0.65 -12.47 -12.29
CA THR A 82 -0.31 -11.08 -11.95
C THR A 82 1.21 -10.85 -12.00
N LEU A 83 1.99 -11.80 -11.49
CA LEU A 83 3.45 -11.75 -11.51
C LEU A 83 4.00 -11.87 -12.93
N ASN A 84 3.44 -12.75 -13.76
CA ASN A 84 3.84 -12.94 -15.15
C ASN A 84 3.49 -11.73 -16.02
N ASP A 85 2.39 -11.04 -15.76
CA ASP A 85 2.03 -9.78 -16.41
C ASP A 85 2.88 -8.58 -15.95
N GLY A 86 3.83 -8.79 -15.03
CA GLY A 86 4.69 -7.74 -14.50
C GLY A 86 3.99 -6.77 -13.55
N LEU A 87 2.80 -7.10 -13.08
CA LEU A 87 2.01 -6.30 -12.14
C LEU A 87 2.49 -6.54 -10.68
N ILE A 88 3.78 -6.29 -10.48
CA ILE A 88 4.40 -6.45 -9.15
C ILE A 88 4.33 -5.10 -8.43
N PRO A 89 3.87 -5.07 -7.16
CA PRO A 89 3.92 -3.85 -6.36
C PRO A 89 5.33 -3.28 -6.32
N ALA A 90 5.48 -1.98 -6.63
CA ALA A 90 6.77 -1.32 -6.70
C ALA A 90 7.58 -1.47 -5.39
N THR A 91 6.91 -1.42 -4.25
CA THR A 91 7.53 -1.63 -2.93
C THR A 91 8.11 -3.02 -2.78
N SER A 92 7.42 -4.05 -3.27
CA SER A 92 7.90 -5.44 -3.22
C SER A 92 9.16 -5.63 -4.06
N THR A 93 9.21 -4.99 -5.24
CA THR A 93 10.40 -4.99 -6.12
C THR A 93 11.59 -4.34 -5.41
N VAL A 94 11.38 -3.20 -4.75
CA VAL A 94 12.44 -2.53 -3.98
C VAL A 94 12.96 -3.41 -2.86
N PHE A 95 12.09 -4.05 -2.09
CA PHE A 95 12.51 -4.95 -1.01
C PHE A 95 13.29 -6.16 -1.54
N ALA A 96 12.80 -6.80 -2.60
CA ALA A 96 13.47 -7.96 -3.19
C ALA A 96 14.85 -7.58 -3.73
N THR A 97 14.96 -6.47 -4.46
CA THR A 97 16.22 -5.97 -5.00
C THR A 97 17.21 -5.59 -3.88
N THR A 98 16.74 -4.89 -2.86
CA THR A 98 17.58 -4.50 -1.72
C THR A 98 18.08 -5.73 -0.95
N ALA A 99 17.22 -6.73 -0.75
CA ALA A 99 17.60 -7.98 -0.09
C ALA A 99 18.64 -8.77 -0.89
N GLN A 100 18.51 -8.80 -2.24
CA GLN A 100 19.47 -9.46 -3.12
C GLN A 100 20.83 -8.75 -3.17
N MET A 101 20.84 -7.42 -3.11
CA MET A 101 22.08 -6.64 -3.11
C MET A 101 22.88 -6.82 -1.82
N GLY A 102 22.25 -7.26 -0.75
CA GLY A 102 22.90 -7.49 0.55
C GLY A 102 23.53 -6.23 1.14
N SER A 103 24.65 -6.38 1.85
CA SER A 103 25.39 -5.27 2.48
C SER A 103 26.38 -4.60 1.51
N ASN A 104 25.96 -4.20 0.32
CA ASN A 104 26.81 -3.50 -0.64
C ASN A 104 27.10 -2.07 -0.16
N VAL A 105 28.35 -1.82 0.24
CA VAL A 105 28.79 -0.51 0.77
C VAL A 105 28.64 0.61 -0.26
N ALA A 106 28.84 0.32 -1.56
CA ALA A 106 28.66 1.32 -2.61
C ALA A 106 27.20 1.79 -2.68
N LEU A 107 26.25 0.84 -2.65
CA LEU A 107 24.83 1.16 -2.62
C LEU A 107 24.43 1.93 -1.37
N LEU A 108 24.97 1.57 -0.20
CA LEU A 108 24.71 2.31 1.04
C LEU A 108 25.16 3.76 0.96
N LYS A 109 26.32 4.03 0.31
CA LYS A 109 26.77 5.41 0.06
C LYS A 109 25.82 6.16 -0.85
N GLU A 110 25.37 5.56 -1.94
CA GLU A 110 24.41 6.20 -2.85
C GLU A 110 23.09 6.50 -2.14
N LEU A 111 22.55 5.55 -1.40
CA LEU A 111 21.33 5.75 -0.61
C LEU A 111 21.50 6.87 0.43
N ALA A 112 22.65 6.92 1.11
CA ALA A 112 22.94 8.00 2.06
C ALA A 112 23.04 9.37 1.38
N ILE A 113 23.66 9.46 0.20
CA ILE A 113 23.74 10.69 -0.57
C ILE A 113 22.34 11.17 -0.98
N TRP A 114 21.48 10.27 -1.47
CA TRP A 114 20.13 10.63 -1.88
C TRP A 114 19.15 10.82 -0.72
N ALA A 115 19.43 10.25 0.45
CA ALA A 115 18.64 10.50 1.66
C ALA A 115 18.73 11.97 2.12
N ILE A 116 19.84 12.67 1.88
CA ILE A 116 20.00 14.06 2.28
C ILE A 116 19.01 14.98 1.53
N PRO A 117 18.99 15.04 0.18
CA PRO A 117 18.01 15.86 -0.53
C PRO A 117 16.56 15.42 -0.24
N GLY A 118 16.30 14.12 -0.09
CA GLY A 118 14.99 13.62 0.32
C GLY A 118 14.55 14.15 1.68
N ALA A 119 15.45 14.13 2.66
CA ALA A 119 15.19 14.69 4.00
C ALA A 119 14.93 16.20 3.97
N ILE A 120 15.69 16.94 3.16
CA ILE A 120 15.50 18.39 2.98
C ILE A 120 14.12 18.69 2.38
N ILE A 121 13.75 17.99 1.31
CA ILE A 121 12.44 18.12 0.66
C ILE A 121 11.32 17.79 1.64
N GLN A 122 11.48 16.72 2.43
CA GLN A 122 10.52 16.35 3.46
C GLN A 122 10.42 17.38 4.58
N ALA A 123 11.53 17.96 5.00
CA ALA A 123 11.54 18.99 6.04
C ALA A 123 10.83 20.28 5.58
N ILE A 124 11.04 20.70 4.33
CA ILE A 124 10.40 21.88 3.73
C ILE A 124 8.90 21.62 3.52
N GLY A 125 8.55 20.46 2.98
CA GLY A 125 7.17 20.08 2.65
C GLY A 125 6.50 19.19 3.70
N ARG A 126 6.90 19.26 4.96
CA ARG A 126 6.44 18.37 6.05
C ARG A 126 4.92 18.22 6.10
N LYS A 127 4.19 19.33 5.98
CA LYS A 127 2.72 19.35 6.02
C LYS A 127 2.09 18.55 4.87
N TYR A 128 2.75 18.50 3.73
CA TYR A 128 2.26 17.87 2.50
C TYR A 128 3.01 16.57 2.16
N MET A 129 3.90 16.13 3.03
CA MET A 129 4.69 14.89 2.87
C MET A 129 5.47 14.84 1.53
N PHE A 130 6.06 15.96 1.09
CA PHE A 130 6.70 16.07 -0.22
C PHE A 130 7.80 15.02 -0.48
N GLY A 131 8.59 14.67 0.53
CA GLY A 131 9.63 13.65 0.38
C GLY A 131 9.04 12.26 0.12
N VAL A 132 7.95 11.91 0.81
CA VAL A 132 7.24 10.64 0.60
C VAL A 132 6.59 10.61 -0.77
N LEU A 133 5.91 11.69 -1.18
CA LEU A 133 5.28 11.79 -2.49
C LEU A 133 6.31 11.72 -3.64
N LEU A 134 7.47 12.36 -3.47
CA LEU A 134 8.56 12.26 -4.43
C LEU A 134 9.06 10.81 -4.55
N ALA A 135 9.31 10.15 -3.43
CA ALA A 135 9.77 8.77 -3.42
C ALA A 135 8.74 7.84 -4.08
N THR A 136 7.46 8.00 -3.76
CA THR A 136 6.36 7.24 -4.37
C THR A 136 6.31 7.48 -5.88
N GLY A 137 6.44 8.75 -6.31
CA GLY A 137 6.45 9.10 -7.73
C GLY A 137 7.61 8.48 -8.51
N LEU A 138 8.80 8.39 -7.89
CA LEU A 138 9.96 7.74 -8.51
C LEU A 138 9.81 6.21 -8.65
N LEU A 139 8.93 5.58 -7.88
CA LEU A 139 8.62 4.16 -7.97
C LEU A 139 7.60 3.83 -9.08
N ILE A 140 6.97 4.84 -9.68
CA ILE A 140 6.02 4.64 -10.78
C ILE A 140 6.79 4.31 -12.06
N ASN A 141 6.77 3.03 -12.45
CA ASN A 141 7.49 2.56 -13.63
C ASN A 141 6.79 2.85 -14.95
N ASN A 142 5.48 3.17 -14.92
CA ASN A 142 4.69 3.39 -16.11
C ASN A 142 4.28 4.86 -16.21
N PRO A 143 4.71 5.61 -17.25
CA PRO A 143 4.37 7.02 -17.42
C PRO A 143 2.86 7.29 -17.54
N ILE A 144 2.06 6.31 -17.95
CA ILE A 144 0.60 6.43 -18.03
C ILE A 144 0.01 6.71 -16.64
N TYR A 145 0.48 6.04 -15.59
CA TYR A 145 0.04 6.31 -14.22
C TYR A 145 0.42 7.71 -13.78
N GLY A 146 1.62 8.20 -14.16
CA GLY A 146 2.03 9.58 -13.88
C GLY A 146 1.11 10.62 -14.53
N ILE A 147 0.71 10.40 -15.78
CA ILE A 147 -0.28 11.22 -16.48
C ILE A 147 -1.63 11.16 -15.76
N GLY A 148 -2.07 9.96 -15.36
CA GLY A 148 -3.31 9.77 -14.60
C GLY A 148 -3.32 10.58 -13.30
N VAL A 149 -2.22 10.57 -12.55
CA VAL A 149 -2.07 11.37 -11.32
C VAL A 149 -2.20 12.87 -11.61
N ILE A 150 -1.55 13.37 -12.67
CA ILE A 150 -1.63 14.78 -13.06
C ILE A 150 -3.09 15.15 -13.40
N ILE A 151 -3.78 14.32 -14.19
CA ILE A 151 -5.19 14.54 -14.53
C ILE A 151 -6.06 14.53 -13.27
N ALA A 152 -5.87 13.59 -12.36
CA ALA A 152 -6.61 13.50 -11.11
C ALA A 152 -6.42 14.75 -10.24
N VAL A 153 -5.18 15.26 -10.12
CA VAL A 153 -4.89 16.51 -9.37
C VAL A 153 -5.57 17.71 -10.01
N ILE A 154 -5.56 17.82 -11.34
CA ILE A 154 -6.24 18.91 -12.06
C ILE A 154 -7.74 18.83 -11.86
N MET A 155 -8.33 17.64 -12.01
CA MET A 155 -9.75 17.41 -11.77
C MET A 155 -10.14 17.77 -10.34
N ARG A 156 -9.37 17.33 -9.33
CA ARG A 156 -9.60 17.66 -7.93
C ARG A 156 -9.59 19.16 -7.69
N LYS A 157 -8.67 19.88 -8.31
CA LYS A 157 -8.57 21.34 -8.20
C LYS A 157 -9.74 22.10 -8.86
N ILE A 158 -10.32 21.55 -9.94
CA ILE A 158 -11.45 22.16 -10.67
C ILE A 158 -12.76 21.85 -9.98
N ILE A 159 -12.95 20.61 -9.56
CA ILE A 159 -14.23 20.09 -9.06
C ILE A 159 -14.39 20.37 -7.56
N GLY A 160 -13.28 20.42 -6.82
CA GLY A 160 -13.23 20.66 -5.37
C GLY A 160 -13.02 19.40 -4.55
N ASP A 161 -12.34 19.57 -3.43
CA ASP A 161 -11.91 18.47 -2.55
C ASP A 161 -13.11 17.73 -1.96
N GLU A 162 -14.10 18.44 -1.42
CA GLU A 162 -15.28 17.85 -0.77
C GLU A 162 -16.08 16.94 -1.72
N PHE A 163 -16.20 17.33 -2.98
CA PHE A 163 -16.90 16.54 -3.98
C PHE A 163 -16.09 15.29 -4.37
N MET A 164 -14.77 15.39 -4.48
CA MET A 164 -13.89 14.29 -4.86
C MET A 164 -13.72 13.29 -3.72
N ASP A 165 -13.57 13.72 -2.48
CA ASP A 165 -13.35 12.83 -1.32
C ASP A 165 -14.44 11.74 -1.20
N CYS A 166 -15.69 12.05 -1.53
CA CYS A 166 -16.77 11.07 -1.54
C CYS A 166 -16.69 10.08 -2.71
N ARG A 167 -15.95 10.40 -3.78
CA ARG A 167 -15.90 9.62 -5.03
C ARG A 167 -14.60 8.85 -5.21
N ASP A 168 -13.53 9.27 -4.57
CA ASP A 168 -12.23 8.62 -4.65
C ASP A 168 -12.31 7.14 -4.27
N ALA A 169 -13.05 6.81 -3.23
CA ALA A 169 -13.29 5.42 -2.83
C ALA A 169 -14.00 4.60 -3.92
N GLY A 170 -14.98 5.20 -4.59
CA GLY A 170 -15.71 4.57 -5.71
C GLY A 170 -14.81 4.36 -6.93
N LEU A 171 -13.92 5.31 -7.23
CA LEU A 171 -12.95 5.18 -8.32
C LEU A 171 -11.92 4.09 -8.03
N ILE A 172 -11.40 4.01 -6.80
CA ILE A 172 -10.48 2.96 -6.36
C ILE A 172 -11.15 1.58 -6.45
N ALA A 173 -12.39 1.48 -5.97
CA ALA A 173 -13.17 0.25 -6.06
C ALA A 173 -13.43 -0.16 -7.52
N GLY A 174 -13.73 0.82 -8.39
CA GLY A 174 -13.94 0.60 -9.82
C GLY A 174 -12.70 0.08 -10.52
N ASP A 175 -11.53 0.64 -10.21
CA ASP A 175 -10.24 0.18 -10.73
C ASP A 175 -9.94 -1.25 -10.27
N GLY A 176 -10.14 -1.55 -9.00
CA GLY A 176 -9.97 -2.90 -8.45
C GLY A 176 -10.90 -3.93 -9.11
N LEU A 177 -12.18 -3.60 -9.30
CA LEU A 177 -13.13 -4.45 -9.99
C LEU A 177 -12.75 -4.67 -11.46
N PHE A 178 -12.36 -3.60 -12.16
CA PHE A 178 -11.91 -3.70 -13.54
C PHE A 178 -10.69 -4.61 -13.67
N SER A 179 -9.70 -4.44 -12.82
CA SER A 179 -8.48 -5.25 -12.79
C SER A 179 -8.80 -6.72 -12.52
N PHE A 180 -9.69 -6.98 -11.55
CA PHE A 180 -10.14 -8.33 -11.23
C PHE A 180 -10.84 -9.00 -12.40
N PHE A 181 -11.85 -8.35 -13.00
CA PHE A 181 -12.58 -8.93 -14.13
C PHE A 181 -11.73 -9.07 -15.38
N SER A 182 -10.84 -8.12 -15.66
CA SER A 182 -9.87 -8.22 -16.75
C SER A 182 -8.96 -9.44 -16.58
N SER A 183 -8.49 -9.68 -15.36
CA SER A 183 -7.67 -10.85 -15.04
C SER A 183 -8.46 -12.14 -15.17
N LEU A 184 -9.71 -12.17 -14.74
CA LEU A 184 -10.58 -13.33 -14.89
C LEU A 184 -10.84 -13.67 -16.36
N ILE A 185 -11.09 -12.66 -17.20
CA ILE A 185 -11.31 -12.86 -18.66
C ILE A 185 -10.04 -13.40 -19.30
N LYS A 186 -8.87 -12.85 -19.00
CA LYS A 186 -7.59 -13.36 -19.52
C LYS A 186 -7.30 -14.80 -19.12
N MET A 187 -7.78 -15.25 -17.96
CA MET A 187 -7.62 -16.63 -17.50
C MET A 187 -8.54 -17.60 -18.25
N LEU A 188 -9.65 -17.12 -18.80
CA LEU A 188 -10.65 -17.93 -19.52
C LEU A 188 -10.41 -18.01 -21.03
N VAL A 189 -9.58 -17.14 -21.58
CA VAL A 189 -9.19 -17.04 -23.01
C VAL A 189 -7.76 -17.52 -23.20
#